data_88882d91be0be1620b71de14ca5aed2a
#
_entry.id   88882d91be0be1620b71de14ca5aed2a
#
_cell.length_a   1.000
_cell.length_b   1.000
_cell.length_c   1.000
_cell.angle_alpha   90.00
_cell.angle_beta   90.00
_cell.angle_gamma   90.00
#
_symmetry.space_group_name_H-M   'P 1'
#
loop_
_entity.id
_entity.type
_entity.pdbx_description
1 polymer ?
#
loop_
_entity_poly.entity_id
_entity_poly.type
_entity_poly.pdbx_seq_one_letter_code
_entity_poly.pdbx_strand_id
1 'polypeptide(L)'
;PGLIVHPDEHYHFDSLIARVQHYLYENGEYDPEAENSFAPALINRIDRNTCGIVIAAKNAESLRILNQKIRDRELTKLYLCIACGKVTPDSATLTAYLEKNSDTNTVKISDKKTKSNLTIKTKYKVIAYNGENSLLKVDLLTGRTHQIRAHLAYIGHALLGDGKYGNNKLNKKYGFKYQALCSYELQFKFTTDAGCLSYLDGKCFKAKAPDFVKMFGSNIKL
;
A
#
# COMPACT_ATOMS: atom_id res chain seq x y z
N PRO A 1 -7.85 2.83 -8.69
CA PRO A 1 -8.83 2.94 -7.61
C PRO A 1 -10.17 2.29 -7.98
N GLY A 2 -10.91 1.76 -6.95
CA GLY A 2 -12.20 1.11 -7.17
C GLY A 2 -12.14 -0.41 -7.27
N LEU A 3 -11.07 -0.99 -7.82
CA LEU A 3 -10.88 -2.43 -7.89
C LEU A 3 -10.37 -2.97 -6.53
N ILE A 4 -10.98 -4.03 -6.04
CA ILE A 4 -10.49 -4.76 -4.86
C ILE A 4 -9.35 -5.70 -5.25
N VAL A 5 -8.43 -5.94 -4.31
CA VAL A 5 -7.28 -6.81 -4.56
C VAL A 5 -7.69 -8.29 -4.51
N HIS A 6 -8.47 -8.66 -3.50
CA HIS A 6 -9.07 -9.99 -3.35
C HIS A 6 -10.59 -9.87 -3.16
N PRO A 7 -11.36 -10.86 -3.55
CA PRO A 7 -12.77 -10.96 -3.20
C PRO A 7 -12.97 -10.84 -1.69
N ASP A 8 -14.09 -10.25 -1.27
CA ASP A 8 -14.57 -10.22 0.11
C ASP A 8 -16.03 -10.67 0.17
N GLU A 9 -16.60 -10.74 1.36
CA GLU A 9 -17.99 -11.24 1.58
C GLU A 9 -19.06 -10.48 0.78
N HIS A 10 -18.76 -9.26 0.34
CA HIS A 10 -19.70 -8.37 -0.35
C HIS A 10 -19.36 -8.18 -1.84
N TYR A 11 -18.20 -8.66 -2.31
CA TYR A 11 -17.73 -8.41 -3.67
C TYR A 11 -16.97 -9.63 -4.22
N HIS A 12 -17.66 -10.40 -5.06
CA HIS A 12 -17.12 -11.68 -5.56
C HIS A 12 -16.78 -11.66 -7.07
N PHE A 13 -17.30 -10.69 -7.83
CA PHE A 13 -17.32 -10.78 -9.29
C PHE A 13 -16.10 -10.17 -10.00
N ASP A 14 -15.45 -9.16 -9.41
CA ASP A 14 -14.33 -8.48 -10.05
C ASP A 14 -13.27 -8.10 -9.02
N SER A 15 -12.10 -8.69 -9.14
CA SER A 15 -10.96 -8.42 -8.27
C SER A 15 -9.67 -8.46 -9.05
N LEU A 16 -8.62 -7.83 -8.53
CA LEU A 16 -7.32 -7.85 -9.17
C LEU A 16 -6.79 -9.27 -9.36
N ILE A 17 -6.97 -10.16 -8.36
CA ILE A 17 -6.50 -11.54 -8.49
C ILE A 17 -7.26 -12.29 -9.60
N ALA A 18 -8.58 -12.11 -9.73
CA ALA A 18 -9.34 -12.74 -10.80
C ALA A 18 -8.86 -12.25 -12.18
N ARG A 19 -8.59 -10.96 -12.33
CA ARG A 19 -8.05 -10.41 -13.56
C ARG A 19 -6.64 -10.91 -13.88
N VAL A 20 -5.78 -11.09 -12.87
CA VAL A 20 -4.44 -11.67 -13.05
C VAL A 20 -4.53 -13.13 -13.47
N GLN A 21 -5.40 -13.92 -12.85
CA GLN A 21 -5.61 -15.31 -13.20
C GLN A 21 -6.15 -15.44 -14.63
N HIS A 22 -7.15 -14.64 -15.00
CA HIS A 22 -7.69 -14.62 -16.36
C HIS A 22 -6.62 -14.22 -17.40
N TYR A 23 -5.82 -13.16 -17.13
CA TYR A 23 -4.74 -12.76 -18.00
C TYR A 23 -3.71 -13.88 -18.21
N LEU A 24 -3.33 -14.60 -17.18
CA LEU A 24 -2.38 -15.71 -17.28
C LEU A 24 -2.99 -16.93 -17.98
N TYR A 25 -4.28 -17.17 -17.79
CA TYR A 25 -5.01 -18.20 -18.54
C TYR A 25 -5.03 -17.91 -20.06
N GLU A 26 -5.41 -16.70 -20.45
CA GLU A 26 -5.41 -16.27 -21.85
C GLU A 26 -4.03 -16.37 -22.53
N ASN A 27 -2.93 -16.21 -21.73
CA ASN A 27 -1.57 -16.34 -22.24
C ASN A 27 -1.01 -17.78 -22.15
N GLY A 28 -1.80 -18.77 -21.72
CA GLY A 28 -1.36 -20.15 -21.57
C GLY A 28 -0.36 -20.38 -20.42
N GLU A 29 -0.29 -19.43 -19.46
CA GLU A 29 0.61 -19.51 -18.31
C GLU A 29 -0.08 -20.04 -17.03
N TYR A 30 -1.38 -20.27 -17.09
CA TYR A 30 -2.19 -20.82 -16.02
C TYR A 30 -3.38 -21.58 -16.61
N ASP A 31 -3.62 -22.81 -16.15
CA ASP A 31 -4.79 -23.60 -16.49
C ASP A 31 -5.43 -24.11 -15.18
N PRO A 32 -6.63 -23.63 -14.82
CA PRO A 32 -7.32 -24.07 -13.60
C PRO A 32 -7.78 -25.52 -13.63
N GLU A 33 -7.93 -26.13 -14.82
CA GLU A 33 -8.37 -27.50 -15.01
C GLU A 33 -7.20 -28.50 -15.01
N ALA A 34 -5.95 -28.01 -15.11
CA ALA A 34 -4.79 -28.89 -15.13
C ALA A 34 -4.56 -29.49 -13.74
N GLU A 35 -4.22 -30.79 -13.71
CA GLU A 35 -3.87 -31.50 -12.48
C GLU A 35 -2.67 -30.81 -11.79
N ASN A 36 -2.79 -30.60 -10.48
CA ASN A 36 -1.78 -29.89 -9.67
C ASN A 36 -1.47 -28.47 -10.10
N SER A 37 -2.39 -27.79 -10.79
CA SER A 37 -2.25 -26.40 -11.20
C SER A 37 -2.09 -25.49 -9.97
N PHE A 38 -1.08 -24.59 -10.01
CA PHE A 38 -0.93 -23.55 -9.00
C PHE A 38 -1.75 -22.34 -9.40
N ALA A 39 -2.74 -21.97 -8.59
CA ALA A 39 -3.47 -20.74 -8.78
C ALA A 39 -2.59 -19.51 -8.48
N PRO A 40 -2.33 -18.62 -9.46
CA PRO A 40 -1.58 -17.38 -9.24
C PRO A 40 -2.12 -16.59 -8.06
N ALA A 41 -1.20 -16.05 -7.23
CA ALA A 41 -1.55 -15.42 -5.96
C ALA A 41 -0.89 -14.04 -5.80
N LEU A 42 -1.57 -13.12 -5.12
CA LEU A 42 -1.01 -11.81 -4.81
C LEU A 42 -0.23 -11.83 -3.50
N ILE A 43 0.95 -11.20 -3.51
CA ILE A 43 1.89 -11.18 -2.39
C ILE A 43 1.58 -10.07 -1.41
N ASN A 44 1.06 -8.94 -1.90
CA ASN A 44 0.69 -7.80 -1.09
C ASN A 44 -0.70 -7.30 -1.44
N ARG A 45 -1.29 -6.61 -0.50
CA ARG A 45 -2.60 -5.96 -0.67
C ARG A 45 -2.45 -4.47 -0.51
N ILE A 46 -3.22 -3.74 -1.30
CA ILE A 46 -3.47 -2.31 -1.14
C ILE A 46 -4.98 -2.10 -0.92
N ASP A 47 -5.36 -0.99 -0.32
CA ASP A 47 -6.77 -0.68 -0.08
C ASP A 47 -7.50 -0.45 -1.42
N ARG A 48 -8.80 -0.73 -1.49
CA ARG A 48 -9.64 -0.65 -2.69
C ARG A 48 -9.43 0.61 -3.51
N ASN A 49 -9.22 1.74 -2.87
CA ASN A 49 -9.09 3.04 -3.53
C ASN A 49 -7.63 3.56 -3.56
N THR A 50 -6.67 2.72 -3.20
CA THR A 50 -5.24 3.00 -3.34
C THR A 50 -4.78 2.52 -4.71
N CYS A 51 -3.96 3.31 -5.40
CA CYS A 51 -3.33 2.89 -6.65
C CYS A 51 -1.90 2.41 -6.45
N GLY A 52 -1.27 1.91 -7.52
CA GLY A 52 0.15 1.58 -7.55
C GLY A 52 0.46 0.09 -7.62
N ILE A 53 1.63 -0.30 -7.12
CA ILE A 53 2.23 -1.62 -7.37
C ILE A 53 1.62 -2.69 -6.48
N VAL A 54 1.22 -3.79 -7.11
CA VAL A 54 0.87 -5.07 -6.47
C VAL A 54 1.70 -6.15 -7.14
N ILE A 55 2.18 -7.11 -6.36
CA ILE A 55 3.00 -8.23 -6.85
C ILE A 55 2.14 -9.48 -6.92
N ALA A 56 2.21 -10.18 -8.05
CA ALA A 56 1.63 -11.50 -8.24
C ALA A 56 2.73 -12.57 -8.39
N ALA A 57 2.56 -13.69 -7.73
CA ALA A 57 3.37 -14.89 -7.96
C ALA A 57 2.65 -15.81 -8.94
N LYS A 58 3.38 -16.27 -9.96
CA LYS A 58 2.86 -17.16 -11.01
C LYS A 58 3.01 -18.65 -10.65
N ASN A 59 3.81 -18.98 -9.64
CA ASN A 59 4.03 -20.34 -9.16
C ASN A 59 4.26 -20.39 -7.64
N ALA A 60 4.15 -21.59 -7.08
CA ALA A 60 4.25 -21.84 -5.63
C ALA A 60 5.64 -21.48 -5.06
N GLU A 61 6.70 -21.73 -5.81
CA GLU A 61 8.07 -21.40 -5.39
C GLU A 61 8.25 -19.90 -5.21
N SER A 62 7.87 -19.11 -6.23
CA SER A 62 7.90 -17.64 -6.17
C SER A 62 7.05 -17.08 -5.04
N LEU A 63 5.85 -17.66 -4.81
CA LEU A 63 4.99 -17.30 -3.69
C LEU A 63 5.69 -17.49 -2.35
N ARG A 64 6.28 -18.67 -2.15
CA ARG A 64 6.99 -19.01 -0.91
C ARG A 64 8.18 -18.09 -0.67
N ILE A 65 9.01 -17.87 -1.69
CA ILE A 65 10.18 -16.99 -1.61
C ILE A 65 9.76 -15.57 -1.30
N LEU A 66 8.85 -14.97 -2.06
CA LEU A 66 8.42 -13.58 -1.85
C LEU A 66 7.76 -13.36 -0.48
N ASN A 67 6.98 -14.31 0.00
CA ASN A 67 6.41 -14.25 1.34
C ASN A 67 7.52 -14.28 2.42
N GLN A 68 8.59 -15.06 2.22
CA GLN A 68 9.74 -15.05 3.12
C GLN A 68 10.46 -13.70 3.05
N LYS A 69 10.75 -13.20 1.85
CA LYS A 69 11.41 -11.90 1.66
C LYS A 69 10.64 -10.73 2.28
N ILE A 70 9.30 -10.78 2.26
CA ILE A 70 8.46 -9.78 2.95
C ILE A 70 8.59 -9.91 4.48
N ARG A 71 8.59 -11.13 5.02
CA ARG A 71 8.77 -11.35 6.47
C ARG A 71 10.13 -10.85 6.94
N ASP A 72 11.16 -11.11 6.16
CA ASP A 72 12.55 -10.74 6.46
C ASP A 72 12.86 -9.27 6.14
N ARG A 73 11.86 -8.51 5.63
CA ARG A 73 11.97 -7.10 5.27
C ARG A 73 13.01 -6.82 4.18
N GLU A 74 13.17 -7.74 3.28
CA GLU A 74 14.03 -7.63 2.11
C GLU A 74 13.32 -6.97 0.92
N LEU A 75 12.04 -6.59 1.08
CA LEU A 75 11.28 -5.75 0.17
C LEU A 75 10.90 -4.46 0.87
N THR A 76 11.36 -3.32 0.33
CA THR A 76 10.93 -1.99 0.77
C THR A 76 9.78 -1.50 -0.10
N LYS A 77 8.69 -1.07 0.56
CA LYS A 77 7.49 -0.54 -0.09
C LYS A 77 7.35 0.94 0.25
N LEU A 78 7.55 1.80 -0.74
CA LEU A 78 7.45 3.25 -0.60
C LEU A 78 6.14 3.73 -1.22
N TYR A 79 5.42 4.53 -0.47
CA TYR A 79 4.16 5.13 -0.88
C TYR A 79 4.32 6.63 -1.08
N LEU A 80 3.52 7.20 -1.97
CA LEU A 80 3.27 8.64 -2.06
C LEU A 80 1.88 8.94 -1.54
N CYS A 81 1.73 9.99 -0.73
CA CYS A 81 0.42 10.43 -0.28
C CYS A 81 0.39 11.95 -0.05
N ILE A 82 -0.83 12.52 -0.08
CA ILE A 82 -1.06 13.89 0.38
C ILE A 82 -1.64 13.85 1.78
N ALA A 83 -0.93 14.44 2.73
CA ALA A 83 -1.39 14.70 4.09
C ALA A 83 -1.92 16.13 4.22
N CYS A 84 -3.06 16.32 4.87
CA CYS A 84 -3.64 17.63 5.10
C CYS A 84 -2.79 18.44 6.09
N GLY A 85 -2.55 19.71 5.77
CA GLY A 85 -1.76 20.62 6.59
C GLY A 85 -0.25 20.50 6.37
N LYS A 86 0.49 21.31 7.11
CA LYS A 86 1.96 21.28 7.14
C LYS A 86 2.44 20.22 8.12
N VAL A 87 2.98 19.14 7.59
CA VAL A 87 3.54 18.05 8.42
C VAL A 87 4.91 18.47 8.93
N THR A 88 5.11 18.40 10.26
CA THR A 88 6.38 18.66 10.94
C THR A 88 6.65 17.60 11.99
N PRO A 89 7.91 17.17 12.16
CA PRO A 89 9.12 17.54 11.40
C PRO A 89 9.09 16.98 9.96
N ASP A 90 10.01 17.42 9.11
CA ASP A 90 10.09 17.00 7.69
C ASP A 90 10.34 15.50 7.51
N SER A 91 10.79 14.81 8.53
CA SER A 91 10.90 13.36 8.54
C SER A 91 10.77 12.80 9.95
N ALA A 92 10.06 11.66 10.07
CA ALA A 92 9.96 10.95 11.34
C ALA A 92 9.67 9.47 11.12
N THR A 93 9.93 8.67 12.16
CA THR A 93 9.43 7.31 12.29
C THR A 93 8.40 7.28 13.41
N LEU A 94 7.15 7.13 13.02
CA LEU A 94 6.03 7.01 13.95
C LEU A 94 5.93 5.58 14.46
N THR A 95 5.69 5.42 15.75
CA THR A 95 5.40 4.12 16.37
C THR A 95 4.13 4.27 17.21
N ALA A 96 3.17 3.37 17.01
CA ALA A 96 1.92 3.33 17.76
C ALA A 96 1.35 1.91 17.75
N TYR A 97 0.15 1.74 18.28
CA TYR A 97 -0.56 0.47 18.34
C TYR A 97 -1.88 0.56 17.60
N LEU A 98 -2.17 -0.46 16.78
CA LEU A 98 -3.33 -0.52 15.91
C LEU A 98 -4.23 -1.69 16.32
N GLU A 99 -5.49 -1.40 16.52
CA GLU A 99 -6.55 -2.37 16.75
C GLU A 99 -7.57 -2.32 15.61
N LYS A 100 -7.92 -3.48 15.05
CA LYS A 100 -8.90 -3.58 13.95
C LYS A 100 -10.29 -3.78 14.52
N ASN A 101 -11.25 -2.97 14.06
CA ASN A 101 -12.68 -3.23 14.20
C ASN A 101 -13.16 -3.91 12.91
N SER A 102 -13.54 -5.19 13.02
CA SER A 102 -13.98 -5.99 11.87
C SER A 102 -15.34 -5.53 11.33
N ASP A 103 -16.28 -5.14 12.22
CA ASP A 103 -17.65 -4.80 11.88
C ASP A 103 -17.73 -3.53 11.03
N THR A 104 -16.89 -2.55 11.32
CA THR A 104 -16.85 -1.28 10.58
C THR A 104 -15.76 -1.25 9.53
N ASN A 105 -14.93 -2.30 9.44
CA ASN A 105 -13.71 -2.34 8.62
C ASN A 105 -12.87 -1.07 8.79
N THR A 106 -12.69 -0.64 10.05
CA THR A 106 -11.85 0.49 10.44
C THR A 106 -10.76 0.04 11.39
N VAL A 107 -9.79 0.91 11.64
CA VAL A 107 -8.76 0.68 12.67
C VAL A 107 -8.68 1.87 13.61
N LYS A 108 -8.35 1.59 14.86
CA LYS A 108 -8.11 2.58 15.90
C LYS A 108 -6.62 2.59 16.25
N ILE A 109 -6.06 3.77 16.38
CA ILE A 109 -4.67 3.97 16.79
C ILE A 109 -4.61 4.43 18.24
N SER A 110 -3.60 3.98 18.98
CA SER A 110 -3.37 4.29 20.39
C SER A 110 -1.88 4.33 20.71
N ASP A 111 -1.48 5.15 21.68
CA ASP A 111 -0.12 5.16 22.25
C ASP A 111 0.10 4.03 23.27
N LYS A 112 -0.99 3.39 23.73
CA LYS A 112 -0.94 2.35 24.75
C LYS A 112 -1.01 0.98 24.13
N LYS A 113 -0.02 0.12 24.47
CA LYS A 113 -0.06 -1.29 24.09
C LYS A 113 -1.08 -2.05 24.94
N THR A 114 -1.87 -2.89 24.27
CA THR A 114 -2.79 -3.84 24.88
C THR A 114 -2.49 -5.26 24.41
N LYS A 115 -3.21 -6.25 24.91
CA LYS A 115 -3.08 -7.64 24.44
C LYS A 115 -3.63 -7.84 23.01
N SER A 116 -4.60 -7.01 22.59
CA SER A 116 -5.32 -7.13 21.31
C SER A 116 -4.74 -6.30 20.18
N ASN A 117 -4.00 -5.21 20.48
CA ASN A 117 -3.47 -4.34 19.45
C ASN A 117 -2.09 -4.76 18.93
N LEU A 118 -1.78 -4.37 17.69
CA LEU A 118 -0.55 -4.68 17.00
C LEU A 118 0.34 -3.44 16.88
N THR A 119 1.63 -3.60 17.15
CA THR A 119 2.61 -2.52 16.92
C THR A 119 2.66 -2.19 15.43
N ILE A 120 2.60 -0.90 15.14
CA ILE A 120 2.79 -0.34 13.81
C ILE A 120 3.96 0.63 13.79
N LYS A 121 4.69 0.64 12.66
CA LYS A 121 5.78 1.58 12.40
C LYS A 121 5.65 2.15 11.00
N THR A 122 5.59 3.47 10.90
CA THR A 122 5.46 4.21 9.64
C THR A 122 6.51 5.29 9.60
N LYS A 123 7.44 5.23 8.65
CA LYS A 123 8.45 6.26 8.44
C LYS A 123 8.00 7.15 7.29
N TYR A 124 8.14 8.46 7.42
CA TYR A 124 7.84 9.39 6.34
C TYR A 124 8.94 10.43 6.14
N LYS A 125 8.93 11.01 4.94
CA LYS A 125 9.69 12.21 4.57
C LYS A 125 8.76 13.14 3.82
N VAL A 126 8.73 14.42 4.20
CA VAL A 126 8.07 15.48 3.43
C VAL A 126 8.87 15.74 2.17
N ILE A 127 8.22 15.66 1.02
CA ILE A 127 8.82 15.93 -0.31
C ILE A 127 8.55 17.38 -0.71
N ALA A 128 7.33 17.86 -0.46
CA ALA A 128 6.92 19.22 -0.77
C ALA A 128 5.76 19.67 0.11
N TYR A 129 5.60 20.99 0.22
CA TYR A 129 4.47 21.64 0.85
C TYR A 129 3.95 22.75 -0.08
N ASN A 130 2.65 22.79 -0.34
CA ASN A 130 2.04 23.73 -1.29
C ASN A 130 1.29 24.90 -0.63
N GLY A 131 1.54 25.16 0.66
CA GLY A 131 0.83 26.19 1.45
C GLY A 131 -0.38 25.65 2.24
N GLU A 132 -0.98 24.54 1.81
CA GLU A 132 -2.15 23.94 2.47
C GLU A 132 -1.96 22.45 2.81
N ASN A 133 -1.21 21.70 2.00
CA ASN A 133 -1.04 20.25 2.15
C ASN A 133 0.42 19.83 1.95
N SER A 134 0.81 18.72 2.52
CA SER A 134 2.14 18.13 2.40
C SER A 134 2.13 16.89 1.51
N LEU A 135 3.06 16.80 0.55
CA LEU A 135 3.37 15.57 -0.19
C LEU A 135 4.38 14.77 0.60
N LEU A 136 4.03 13.55 0.95
CA LEU A 136 4.90 12.65 1.71
C LEU A 136 5.35 11.46 0.87
N LYS A 137 6.61 11.06 1.06
CA LYS A 137 7.10 9.71 0.74
C LYS A 137 7.10 8.90 2.04
N VAL A 138 6.37 7.79 2.04
CA VAL A 138 6.14 6.97 3.23
C VAL A 138 6.77 5.61 3.04
N ASP A 139 7.61 5.21 3.99
CA ASP A 139 8.19 3.87 4.08
C ASP A 139 7.38 3.04 5.10
N LEU A 140 6.74 1.99 4.61
CA LEU A 140 5.83 1.16 5.38
C LEU A 140 6.59 0.04 6.09
N LEU A 141 7.14 0.33 7.27
CA LEU A 141 7.94 -0.62 8.06
C LEU A 141 7.12 -1.78 8.63
N THR A 142 5.81 -1.62 8.78
CA THR A 142 4.82 -2.68 9.05
C THR A 142 3.66 -2.52 8.11
N GLY A 143 2.94 -3.59 7.74
CA GLY A 143 1.88 -3.55 6.73
C GLY A 143 0.53 -4.00 7.29
N ARG A 144 -0.14 -3.16 8.10
CA ARG A 144 -1.47 -3.44 8.64
C ARG A 144 -2.55 -2.71 7.86
N THR A 145 -3.78 -3.22 7.94
CA THR A 145 -4.95 -2.63 7.30
C THR A 145 -5.03 -1.14 7.59
N HIS A 146 -5.22 -0.31 6.56
CA HIS A 146 -5.36 1.15 6.64
C HIS A 146 -4.22 1.87 7.40
N GLN A 147 -3.06 1.23 7.60
CA GLN A 147 -2.03 1.73 8.52
C GLN A 147 -1.61 3.18 8.23
N ILE A 148 -1.20 3.50 7.00
CA ILE A 148 -0.76 4.86 6.63
C ILE A 148 -1.88 5.86 6.90
N ARG A 149 -3.09 5.54 6.47
CA ARG A 149 -4.28 6.40 6.57
C ARG A 149 -4.61 6.74 8.01
N ALA A 150 -4.75 5.71 8.85
CA ALA A 150 -5.11 5.89 10.25
C ALA A 150 -3.96 6.49 11.08
N HIS A 151 -2.71 6.13 10.80
CA HIS A 151 -1.57 6.62 11.55
C HIS A 151 -1.32 8.11 11.30
N LEU A 152 -1.41 8.57 10.04
CA LEU A 152 -1.29 10.00 9.73
C LEU A 152 -2.49 10.80 10.24
N ALA A 153 -3.70 10.24 10.18
CA ALA A 153 -4.89 10.87 10.79
C ALA A 153 -4.74 11.02 12.31
N TYR A 154 -4.17 10.01 12.98
CA TYR A 154 -3.94 10.01 14.43
C TYR A 154 -3.02 11.16 14.87
N ILE A 155 -2.01 11.50 14.08
CA ILE A 155 -1.11 12.64 14.35
C ILE A 155 -1.66 13.98 13.81
N GLY A 156 -2.95 14.04 13.40
CA GLY A 156 -3.59 15.26 12.95
C GLY A 156 -3.46 15.59 11.46
N HIS A 157 -2.82 14.71 10.67
CA HIS A 157 -2.53 14.89 9.25
C HIS A 157 -3.22 13.83 8.37
N ALA A 158 -4.54 13.72 8.44
CA ALA A 158 -5.31 12.78 7.63
C ALA A 158 -5.02 12.94 6.14
N LEU A 159 -5.12 11.84 5.38
CA LEU A 159 -4.91 11.90 3.93
C LEU A 159 -6.03 12.66 3.24
N LEU A 160 -5.68 13.47 2.26
CA LEU A 160 -6.64 14.13 1.38
C LEU A 160 -7.40 13.06 0.59
N GLY A 161 -8.73 13.21 0.50
CA GLY A 161 -9.60 12.24 -0.16
C GLY A 161 -9.98 11.03 0.68
N ASP A 162 -9.47 10.89 1.92
CA ASP A 162 -9.83 9.77 2.77
C ASP A 162 -11.22 9.97 3.40
N GLY A 163 -12.18 9.14 2.97
CA GLY A 163 -13.56 9.18 3.46
C GLY A 163 -13.77 8.52 4.84
N LYS A 164 -12.77 7.73 5.33
CA LYS A 164 -12.88 7.04 6.62
C LYS A 164 -12.18 7.79 7.76
N TYR A 165 -10.99 8.33 7.50
CA TYR A 165 -10.14 8.95 8.52
C TYR A 165 -9.92 10.44 8.27
N GLY A 166 -10.36 10.96 7.13
CA GLY A 166 -10.16 12.33 6.68
C GLY A 166 -11.34 13.26 6.94
N ASN A 167 -11.24 14.45 6.37
CA ASN A 167 -12.25 15.50 6.45
C ASN A 167 -13.03 15.62 5.13
N ASN A 168 -14.30 15.23 5.13
CA ASN A 168 -15.14 15.22 3.94
C ASN A 168 -15.37 16.63 3.34
N LYS A 169 -15.32 17.69 4.13
CA LYS A 169 -15.43 19.07 3.62
C LYS A 169 -14.18 19.43 2.80
N LEU A 170 -12.99 19.09 3.30
CA LEU A 170 -11.73 19.27 2.56
C LEU A 170 -11.70 18.41 1.31
N ASN A 171 -12.11 17.14 1.41
CA ASN A 171 -12.14 16.23 0.28
C ASN A 171 -13.00 16.80 -0.88
N LYS A 172 -14.17 17.35 -0.56
CA LYS A 172 -15.05 18.02 -1.54
C LYS A 172 -14.41 19.30 -2.11
N LYS A 173 -13.78 20.13 -1.25
CA LYS A 173 -13.08 21.37 -1.70
C LYS A 173 -12.06 21.08 -2.79
N TYR A 174 -11.29 19.98 -2.63
CA TYR A 174 -10.25 19.60 -3.58
C TYR A 174 -10.68 18.60 -4.66
N GLY A 175 -11.95 18.19 -4.68
CA GLY A 175 -12.48 17.26 -5.69
C GLY A 175 -12.00 15.82 -5.56
N PHE A 176 -11.48 15.41 -4.40
CA PHE A 176 -11.01 14.04 -4.18
C PHE A 176 -12.14 13.11 -3.74
N LYS A 177 -12.39 12.05 -4.53
CA LYS A 177 -13.31 10.96 -4.18
C LYS A 177 -12.66 9.88 -3.32
N TYR A 178 -11.34 9.70 -3.46
CA TYR A 178 -10.57 8.62 -2.86
C TYR A 178 -9.29 9.18 -2.26
N GLN A 179 -8.74 8.47 -1.28
CA GLN A 179 -7.48 8.84 -0.62
C GLN A 179 -6.34 9.05 -1.63
N ALA A 180 -5.69 10.19 -1.56
CA ALA A 180 -4.47 10.47 -2.30
C ALA A 180 -3.32 9.61 -1.73
N LEU A 181 -3.31 8.34 -2.10
CA LEU A 181 -2.34 7.32 -1.65
C LEU A 181 -1.99 6.40 -2.82
N CYS A 182 -0.69 6.20 -3.03
CA CYS A 182 -0.18 5.36 -4.10
C CYS A 182 0.98 4.48 -3.58
N SER A 183 0.92 3.18 -3.80
CA SER A 183 2.06 2.25 -3.66
C SER A 183 3.01 2.51 -4.82
N TYR A 184 3.94 3.46 -4.62
CA TYR A 184 4.67 4.11 -5.72
C TYR A 184 5.92 3.36 -6.12
N GLU A 185 6.70 2.88 -5.15
CA GLU A 185 8.01 2.30 -5.40
C GLU A 185 8.20 1.01 -4.59
N LEU A 186 8.76 0.01 -5.25
CA LEU A 186 9.10 -1.28 -4.68
C LEU A 186 10.58 -1.55 -4.94
N GLN A 187 11.34 -1.79 -3.87
CA GLN A 187 12.77 -2.10 -3.93
C GLN A 187 13.00 -3.50 -3.39
N PHE A 188 13.76 -4.29 -4.11
CA PHE A 188 14.24 -5.60 -3.70
C PHE A 188 15.68 -5.47 -3.22
N LYS A 189 15.95 -5.91 -1.99
CA LYS A 189 17.28 -5.94 -1.41
C LYS A 189 17.42 -7.23 -0.61
N PHE A 190 17.89 -8.26 -1.29
CA PHE A 190 18.02 -9.57 -0.70
C PHE A 190 19.31 -9.69 0.12
N THR A 191 19.21 -10.27 1.31
CA THR A 191 20.33 -10.59 2.19
C THR A 191 20.46 -12.09 2.38
N THR A 192 19.44 -12.84 1.93
CA THR A 192 19.39 -14.30 1.96
C THR A 192 19.09 -14.83 0.58
N ASP A 193 19.31 -16.13 0.36
CA ASP A 193 19.06 -16.77 -0.93
C ASP A 193 17.61 -16.53 -1.41
N ALA A 194 17.46 -16.24 -2.68
CA ALA A 194 16.19 -15.97 -3.34
C ALA A 194 15.87 -16.97 -4.47
N GLY A 195 16.67 -18.03 -4.63
CA GLY A 195 16.45 -19.09 -5.61
C GLY A 195 16.15 -18.56 -6.99
N CYS A 196 15.05 -19.00 -7.59
CA CYS A 196 14.64 -18.56 -8.94
C CYS A 196 14.36 -17.06 -9.07
N LEU A 197 14.25 -16.32 -7.96
CA LEU A 197 13.99 -14.88 -7.93
C LEU A 197 15.25 -14.03 -7.67
N SER A 198 16.45 -14.61 -7.65
CA SER A 198 17.71 -13.90 -7.40
C SER A 198 17.95 -12.76 -8.37
N TYR A 199 17.41 -12.83 -9.59
CA TYR A 199 17.49 -11.76 -10.60
C TYR A 199 16.76 -10.46 -10.18
N LEU A 200 15.91 -10.50 -9.16
CA LEU A 200 15.24 -9.33 -8.61
C LEU A 200 16.10 -8.55 -7.62
N ASP A 201 17.18 -9.14 -7.12
CA ASP A 201 18.03 -8.43 -6.15
C ASP A 201 18.58 -7.13 -6.73
N GLY A 202 18.53 -6.07 -5.91
CA GLY A 202 18.91 -4.71 -6.32
C GLY A 202 17.91 -4.02 -7.26
N LYS A 203 16.85 -4.70 -7.73
CA LYS A 203 15.87 -4.08 -8.63
C LYS A 203 14.94 -3.13 -7.88
N CYS A 204 14.58 -2.06 -8.58
CA CYS A 204 13.64 -1.05 -8.13
C CYS A 204 12.58 -0.84 -9.21
N PHE A 205 11.32 -0.98 -8.84
CA PHE A 205 10.18 -0.75 -9.72
C PHE A 205 9.41 0.47 -9.23
N LYS A 206 9.08 1.38 -10.15
CA LYS A 206 8.27 2.57 -9.85
C LYS A 206 7.00 2.56 -10.69
N ALA A 207 5.87 2.84 -10.03
CA ALA A 207 4.64 3.14 -10.74
C ALA A 207 4.74 4.50 -11.44
N LYS A 208 3.85 4.75 -12.40
CA LYS A 208 3.65 6.11 -12.91
C LYS A 208 3.29 7.03 -11.73
N ALA A 209 3.91 8.22 -11.68
CA ALA A 209 3.58 9.21 -10.66
C ALA A 209 2.08 9.52 -10.70
N PRO A 210 1.37 9.42 -9.56
CA PRO A 210 -0.06 9.67 -9.53
C PRO A 210 -0.36 11.15 -9.79
N ASP A 211 -1.50 11.43 -10.43
CA ASP A 211 -1.87 12.79 -10.85
C ASP A 211 -1.91 13.79 -9.68
N PHE A 212 -2.19 13.33 -8.49
CA PHE A 212 -2.22 14.21 -7.32
C PHE A 212 -0.86 14.88 -7.01
N VAL A 213 0.25 14.34 -7.48
CA VAL A 213 1.58 14.97 -7.33
C VAL A 213 1.65 16.31 -8.03
N LYS A 214 0.91 16.48 -9.13
CA LYS A 214 0.86 17.75 -9.91
C LYS A 214 0.41 18.95 -9.07
N MET A 215 -0.31 18.75 -7.95
CA MET A 215 -0.69 19.82 -7.03
C MET A 215 0.50 20.53 -6.37
N PHE A 216 1.69 19.95 -6.46
CA PHE A 216 2.93 20.49 -5.86
C PHE A 216 3.90 21.05 -6.91
N GLY A 217 3.47 21.13 -8.18
CA GLY A 217 4.28 21.61 -9.31
C GLY A 217 4.85 20.50 -10.18
N SER A 218 5.39 20.90 -11.34
CA SER A 218 5.89 19.95 -12.37
C SER A 218 7.29 19.39 -12.07
N ASN A 219 8.06 20.02 -11.20
CA ASN A 219 9.49 19.70 -10.98
C ASN A 219 9.76 18.93 -9.67
N ILE A 220 8.79 18.19 -9.16
CA ILE A 220 8.95 17.40 -7.94
C ILE A 220 9.86 16.19 -8.19
N LYS A 221 10.96 16.09 -7.46
CA LYS A 221 11.82 14.90 -7.44
C LYS A 221 11.26 13.86 -6.47
N LEU A 222 10.82 12.70 -7.00
CA LEU A 222 10.21 11.59 -6.27
C LEU A 222 11.22 10.47 -5.96
#